data_07738308f52d9bf79259d1af6875bf32
#
_entry.id   07738308f52d9bf79259d1af6875bf32
#
_cell.length_a   1.000
_cell.length_b   1.000
_cell.length_c   1.000
_cell.angle_alpha   90.00
_cell.angle_beta   90.00
_cell.angle_gamma   90.00
#
_symmetry.space_group_name_H-M   'P 1'
#
loop_
_entity.id
_entity.type
_entity.pdbx_description
1 polymer ?
#
loop_
_entity_poly.entity_id
_entity_poly.type
_entity_poly.pdbx_seq_one_letter_code
_entity_poly.pdbx_strand_id
1 'polypeptide(L)'
;MVVPVKPLAAAKSRLRGALPGVPHEELALALAADTLRAVLACPAVTEVLVVTDDARVAAAARAAGARVLPDEPNAGLNAALRHGAAGARGWVAGITADVPALRPTELTGALLAARNSRPTVRRFLPDTPGEGTVLLTAPPGKPLDPRFGVGSALAHAASGALPLDGDWPSLRRDVDTAADLAEADRLGLGPRTAALVAAGRPARSAG
;
A
#
# COMPACT_ATOMS: atom_id res chain seq x y z
N MET A 1 7.80 5.77 -6.62
CA MET A 1 6.94 5.19 -5.57
C MET A 1 7.61 3.96 -5.01
N VAL A 2 7.74 3.84 -3.69
CA VAL A 2 8.29 2.67 -3.01
C VAL A 2 7.16 1.88 -2.39
N VAL A 3 7.12 0.57 -2.64
CA VAL A 3 6.10 -0.35 -2.13
C VAL A 3 6.82 -1.52 -1.45
N PRO A 4 6.97 -1.50 -0.13
CA PRO A 4 7.56 -2.61 0.61
C PRO A 4 6.54 -3.74 0.78
N VAL A 5 6.96 -4.97 0.55
CA VAL A 5 6.12 -6.16 0.75
C VAL A 5 6.92 -7.20 1.54
N LYS A 6 6.45 -7.51 2.74
CA LYS A 6 7.03 -8.56 3.58
C LYS A 6 6.83 -9.94 2.96
N PRO A 7 7.65 -10.94 3.33
CA PRO A 7 7.38 -12.32 2.97
C PRO A 7 5.94 -12.72 3.28
N LEU A 8 5.26 -13.35 2.32
CA LEU A 8 3.82 -13.66 2.41
C LEU A 8 3.45 -14.49 3.63
N ALA A 9 4.33 -15.40 4.04
CA ALA A 9 4.12 -16.22 5.24
C ALA A 9 4.00 -15.38 6.54
N ALA A 10 4.66 -14.22 6.59
CA ALA A 10 4.64 -13.30 7.74
C ALA A 10 3.64 -12.15 7.55
N ALA A 11 3.16 -11.93 6.32
CA ALA A 11 2.24 -10.85 6.01
C ALA A 11 0.81 -11.19 6.45
N LYS A 12 0.07 -10.17 6.95
CA LYS A 12 -1.39 -10.25 7.13
C LYS A 12 -1.88 -11.46 7.93
N SER A 13 -1.21 -11.81 9.02
CA SER A 13 -1.57 -12.96 9.86
C SER A 13 -3.00 -12.89 10.41
N ARG A 14 -3.58 -11.68 10.59
CA ARG A 14 -4.98 -11.46 11.00
C ARG A 14 -6.00 -11.80 9.92
N LEU A 15 -5.57 -12.00 8.67
CA LEU A 15 -6.41 -12.46 7.58
C LEU A 15 -6.46 -13.99 7.46
N ARG A 16 -5.80 -14.73 8.35
CA ARG A 16 -5.90 -16.20 8.39
C ARG A 16 -7.35 -16.59 8.66
N GLY A 17 -7.92 -17.36 7.71
CA GLY A 17 -9.33 -17.79 7.80
C GLY A 17 -10.36 -16.72 7.40
N ALA A 18 -9.95 -15.55 6.94
CA ALA A 18 -10.86 -14.49 6.47
C ALA A 18 -11.69 -14.92 5.25
N LEU A 19 -11.12 -15.77 4.40
CA LEU A 19 -11.83 -16.38 3.26
C LEU A 19 -11.74 -17.91 3.37
N PRO A 20 -12.88 -18.63 3.48
CA PRO A 20 -12.90 -20.09 3.55
C PRO A 20 -12.21 -20.70 2.33
N GLY A 21 -11.32 -21.67 2.56
CA GLY A 21 -10.60 -22.37 1.50
C GLY A 21 -9.49 -21.60 0.78
N VAL A 22 -9.27 -20.32 1.14
CA VAL A 22 -8.20 -19.51 0.55
C VAL A 22 -7.05 -19.38 1.56
N PRO A 23 -5.83 -19.83 1.23
CA PRO A 23 -4.65 -19.58 2.05
C PRO A 23 -4.40 -18.08 2.23
N HIS A 24 -4.03 -17.65 3.43
CA HIS A 24 -3.80 -16.22 3.70
C HIS A 24 -2.67 -15.62 2.84
N GLU A 25 -1.70 -16.41 2.44
CA GLU A 25 -0.61 -15.99 1.55
C GLU A 25 -1.10 -15.66 0.14
N GLU A 26 -2.09 -16.42 -0.37
CA GLU A 26 -2.75 -16.11 -1.64
C GLU A 26 -3.51 -14.79 -1.56
N LEU A 27 -4.23 -14.59 -0.45
CA LEU A 27 -4.93 -13.34 -0.23
C LEU A 27 -3.93 -12.17 -0.10
N ALA A 28 -2.86 -12.31 0.70
CA ALA A 28 -1.84 -11.28 0.84
C ALA A 28 -1.17 -10.93 -0.50
N LEU A 29 -0.89 -11.94 -1.33
CA LEU A 29 -0.36 -11.72 -2.68
C LEU A 29 -1.36 -10.98 -3.58
N ALA A 30 -2.64 -11.33 -3.50
CA ALA A 30 -3.68 -10.67 -4.28
C ALA A 30 -3.84 -9.19 -3.90
N LEU A 31 -3.86 -8.88 -2.58
CA LEU A 31 -3.89 -7.50 -2.07
C LEU A 31 -2.72 -6.69 -2.62
N ALA A 32 -1.50 -7.22 -2.49
CA ALA A 32 -0.29 -6.55 -2.97
C ALA A 32 -0.31 -6.36 -4.50
N ALA A 33 -0.74 -7.37 -5.26
CA ALA A 33 -0.78 -7.29 -6.71
C ALA A 33 -1.81 -6.27 -7.22
N ASP A 34 -2.99 -6.17 -6.58
CA ASP A 34 -4.01 -5.18 -6.95
C ASP A 34 -3.58 -3.76 -6.56
N THR A 35 -2.94 -3.60 -5.41
CA THR A 35 -2.32 -2.32 -5.01
C THR A 35 -1.26 -1.89 -6.03
N LEU A 36 -0.33 -2.79 -6.38
CA LEU A 36 0.72 -2.52 -7.37
C LEU A 36 0.14 -2.16 -8.75
N ARG A 37 -0.88 -2.88 -9.19
CA ARG A 37 -1.57 -2.58 -10.45
C ARG A 37 -2.12 -1.16 -10.47
N ALA A 38 -2.77 -0.73 -9.38
CA ALA A 38 -3.32 0.61 -9.27
C ALA A 38 -2.22 1.69 -9.21
N VAL A 39 -1.14 1.43 -8.49
CA VAL A 39 0.02 2.33 -8.40
C VAL A 39 0.70 2.50 -9.76
N LEU A 40 0.90 1.41 -10.50
CA LEU A 40 1.49 1.43 -11.86
C LEU A 40 0.59 2.15 -12.88
N ALA A 41 -0.73 2.08 -12.69
CA ALA A 41 -1.69 2.79 -13.53
C ALA A 41 -1.86 4.28 -13.16
N CYS A 42 -1.21 4.77 -12.10
CA CYS A 42 -1.30 6.16 -11.65
C CYS A 42 -0.40 7.06 -12.52
N PRO A 43 -0.94 8.03 -13.29
CA PRO A 43 -0.13 8.88 -14.17
C PRO A 43 0.82 9.82 -13.44
N ALA A 44 0.63 10.05 -12.14
CA ALA A 44 1.53 10.84 -11.31
C ALA A 44 2.75 10.04 -10.79
N VAL A 45 2.81 8.73 -11.07
CA VAL A 45 3.90 7.82 -10.67
C VAL A 45 4.73 7.47 -11.90
N THR A 46 5.99 7.86 -11.90
CA THR A 46 6.92 7.61 -13.02
C THR A 46 7.71 6.31 -12.86
N GLU A 47 7.90 5.85 -11.62
CA GLU A 47 8.65 4.63 -11.32
C GLU A 47 8.08 3.98 -10.06
N VAL A 48 7.98 2.65 -10.08
CA VAL A 48 7.56 1.83 -8.93
C VAL A 48 8.71 0.90 -8.55
N LEU A 49 9.14 1.00 -7.28
CA LEU A 49 10.13 0.14 -6.67
C LEU A 49 9.44 -0.73 -5.62
N VAL A 50 9.46 -2.02 -5.82
CA VAL A 50 8.98 -3.00 -4.83
C VAL A 50 10.19 -3.51 -4.04
N VAL A 51 10.16 -3.38 -2.72
CA VAL A 51 11.21 -3.89 -1.85
C VAL A 51 10.70 -5.17 -1.19
N THR A 52 11.30 -6.31 -1.53
CA THR A 52 10.85 -7.62 -1.06
C THR A 52 11.89 -8.72 -1.26
N ASP A 53 11.94 -9.69 -0.34
CA ASP A 53 12.67 -10.95 -0.48
C ASP A 53 11.75 -12.12 -0.85
N ASP A 54 10.43 -11.90 -0.96
CA ASP A 54 9.49 -12.93 -1.37
C ASP A 54 9.54 -13.15 -2.88
N ALA A 55 9.92 -14.35 -3.30
CA ALA A 55 10.09 -14.69 -4.72
C ALA A 55 8.78 -14.57 -5.53
N ARG A 56 7.63 -14.87 -4.93
CA ARG A 56 6.31 -14.79 -5.59
C ARG A 56 5.90 -13.33 -5.80
N VAL A 57 6.11 -12.50 -4.78
CA VAL A 57 5.88 -11.06 -4.88
C VAL A 57 6.81 -10.44 -5.91
N ALA A 58 8.11 -10.78 -5.88
CA ALA A 58 9.09 -10.29 -6.83
C ALA A 58 8.73 -10.64 -8.28
N ALA A 59 8.31 -11.90 -8.51
CA ALA A 59 7.86 -12.34 -9.85
C ALA A 59 6.62 -11.57 -10.30
N ALA A 60 5.60 -11.43 -9.44
CA ALA A 60 4.38 -10.70 -9.75
C ALA A 60 4.64 -9.20 -10.03
N ALA A 61 5.52 -8.57 -9.24
CA ALA A 61 5.89 -7.17 -9.41
C ALA A 61 6.63 -6.92 -10.74
N ARG A 62 7.61 -7.77 -11.09
CA ARG A 62 8.32 -7.68 -12.37
C ARG A 62 7.38 -7.89 -13.56
N ALA A 63 6.51 -8.88 -13.48
CA ALA A 63 5.51 -9.14 -14.53
C ALA A 63 4.54 -7.97 -14.72
N ALA A 64 4.27 -7.19 -13.67
CA ALA A 64 3.44 -5.99 -13.74
C ALA A 64 4.21 -4.74 -14.23
N GLY A 65 5.55 -4.80 -14.39
CA GLY A 65 6.38 -3.69 -14.86
C GLY A 65 7.05 -2.87 -13.74
N ALA A 66 7.00 -3.31 -12.50
CA ALA A 66 7.72 -2.67 -11.41
C ALA A 66 9.19 -3.15 -11.33
N ARG A 67 10.07 -2.27 -10.87
CA ARG A 67 11.41 -2.67 -10.44
C ARG A 67 11.35 -3.34 -9.08
N VAL A 68 12.21 -4.31 -8.85
CA VAL A 68 12.30 -5.04 -7.58
C VAL A 68 13.68 -4.86 -6.99
N LEU A 69 13.73 -4.50 -5.72
CA LEU A 69 14.93 -4.48 -4.89
C LEU A 69 14.80 -5.54 -3.79
N PRO A 70 15.89 -6.24 -3.43
CA PRO A 70 15.88 -7.09 -2.25
C PRO A 70 15.71 -6.24 -0.98
N ASP A 71 15.13 -6.82 0.08
CA ASP A 71 15.05 -6.18 1.40
C ASP A 71 16.37 -6.40 2.17
N GLU A 72 17.47 -5.87 1.64
CA GLU A 72 18.82 -6.02 2.23
C GLU A 72 18.90 -5.60 3.70
N PRO A 73 18.21 -4.52 4.16
CA PRO A 73 18.20 -4.22 5.58
C PRO A 73 17.52 -5.29 6.43
N ASN A 74 16.52 -6.00 5.88
CA ASN A 74 15.67 -6.97 6.59
C ASN A 74 15.33 -6.54 8.04
N ALA A 75 15.11 -5.24 8.20
CA ALA A 75 14.91 -4.55 9.48
C ALA A 75 13.50 -3.91 9.56
N GLY A 76 12.56 -4.48 8.83
CA GLY A 76 11.15 -4.11 8.84
C GLY A 76 10.77 -3.01 7.86
N LEU A 77 9.47 -2.70 7.86
CA LEU A 77 8.80 -1.84 6.88
C LEU A 77 9.48 -0.48 6.66
N ASN A 78 9.86 0.18 7.75
CA ASN A 78 10.49 1.50 7.69
C ASN A 78 11.90 1.44 7.10
N ALA A 79 12.65 0.38 7.34
CA ALA A 79 13.97 0.18 6.77
C ALA A 79 13.86 -0.10 5.26
N ALA A 80 12.94 -0.95 4.84
CA ALA A 80 12.66 -1.23 3.44
C ALA A 80 12.24 0.05 2.66
N LEU A 81 11.40 0.90 3.27
CA LEU A 81 11.01 2.18 2.67
C LEU A 81 12.21 3.13 2.52
N ARG A 82 13.07 3.24 3.54
CA ARG A 82 14.30 4.05 3.45
C ARG A 82 15.23 3.51 2.37
N HIS A 83 15.42 2.20 2.31
CA HIS A 83 16.25 1.54 1.31
C HIS A 83 15.76 1.83 -0.11
N GLY A 84 14.48 1.62 -0.40
CA GLY A 84 13.89 1.91 -1.70
C GLY A 84 13.88 3.40 -2.07
N ALA A 85 13.89 4.30 -1.08
CA ALA A 85 13.90 5.75 -1.30
C ALA A 85 15.31 6.35 -1.45
N ALA A 86 16.39 5.62 -1.10
CA ALA A 86 17.75 6.16 -0.97
C ALA A 86 18.30 6.79 -2.27
N GLY A 87 17.90 6.29 -3.44
CA GLY A 87 18.35 6.80 -4.74
C GLY A 87 17.47 7.88 -5.35
N ALA A 88 16.40 8.29 -4.68
CA ALA A 88 15.44 9.23 -5.25
C ALA A 88 16.01 10.65 -5.29
N ARG A 89 16.00 11.27 -6.49
CA ARG A 89 16.44 12.67 -6.67
C ARG A 89 15.28 13.64 -6.77
N GLY A 90 14.08 13.16 -7.07
CA GLY A 90 12.85 13.93 -7.19
C GLY A 90 11.92 13.71 -5.99
N TRP A 91 10.63 13.90 -6.23
CA TRP A 91 9.60 13.50 -5.29
C TRP A 91 9.62 12.00 -5.08
N VAL A 92 9.59 11.58 -3.84
CA VAL A 92 9.49 10.17 -3.46
C VAL A 92 8.27 9.95 -2.57
N ALA A 93 7.63 8.80 -2.73
CA ALA A 93 6.53 8.40 -1.87
C ALA A 93 6.66 6.91 -1.50
N GLY A 94 6.24 6.57 -0.29
CA GLY A 94 6.05 5.21 0.19
C GLY A 94 4.56 4.94 0.40
N ILE A 95 4.09 3.79 -0.04
CA ILE A 95 2.71 3.34 0.14
C ILE A 95 2.70 1.91 0.68
N THR A 96 1.73 1.58 1.55
CA THR A 96 1.51 0.21 2.00
C THR A 96 0.97 -0.66 0.85
N ALA A 97 1.21 -1.96 0.90
CA ALA A 97 0.88 -2.89 -0.19
C ALA A 97 -0.49 -3.58 -0.04
N ASP A 98 -1.37 -3.03 0.77
CA ASP A 98 -2.59 -3.66 1.26
C ASP A 98 -3.85 -2.81 1.06
N VAL A 99 -3.86 -2.00 0.01
CA VAL A 99 -4.99 -1.17 -0.42
C VAL A 99 -5.61 -1.70 -1.73
N PRO A 100 -6.27 -2.87 -1.70
CA PRO A 100 -6.69 -3.59 -2.91
C PRO A 100 -7.81 -2.90 -3.69
N ALA A 101 -8.51 -1.94 -3.07
CA ALA A 101 -9.54 -1.14 -3.70
C ALA A 101 -9.01 0.17 -4.31
N LEU A 102 -7.70 0.42 -4.23
CA LEU A 102 -7.07 1.66 -4.68
C LEU A 102 -7.44 2.04 -6.11
N ARG A 103 -7.93 3.27 -6.28
CA ARG A 103 -8.19 3.88 -7.58
C ARG A 103 -7.01 4.76 -8.00
N PRO A 104 -6.46 4.58 -9.20
CA PRO A 104 -5.35 5.41 -9.70
C PRO A 104 -5.65 6.93 -9.67
N THR A 105 -6.91 7.31 -9.86
CA THR A 105 -7.37 8.70 -9.80
C THR A 105 -7.27 9.30 -8.40
N GLU A 106 -7.60 8.53 -7.36
CA GLU A 106 -7.47 8.97 -5.98
C GLU A 106 -5.99 9.12 -5.57
N LEU A 107 -5.15 8.16 -5.96
CA LEU A 107 -3.70 8.27 -5.76
C LEU A 107 -3.12 9.49 -6.47
N THR A 108 -3.55 9.75 -7.71
CA THR A 108 -3.16 10.95 -8.46
C THR A 108 -3.54 12.22 -7.72
N GLY A 109 -4.79 12.31 -7.25
CA GLY A 109 -5.28 13.46 -6.47
C GLY A 109 -4.46 13.71 -5.20
N ALA A 110 -4.16 12.65 -4.44
CA ALA A 110 -3.36 12.74 -3.22
C ALA A 110 -1.91 13.18 -3.49
N LEU A 111 -1.27 12.65 -4.54
CA LEU A 111 0.09 13.02 -4.91
C LEU A 111 0.16 14.47 -5.43
N LEU A 112 -0.81 14.92 -6.20
CA LEU A 112 -0.90 16.32 -6.64
C LEU A 112 -1.17 17.26 -5.46
N ALA A 113 -2.05 16.91 -4.53
CA ALA A 113 -2.29 17.69 -3.32
C ALA A 113 -1.02 17.80 -2.46
N ALA A 114 -0.24 16.73 -2.33
CA ALA A 114 1.04 16.75 -1.63
C ALA A 114 2.04 17.72 -2.27
N ARG A 115 2.08 17.77 -3.60
CA ARG A 115 3.01 18.64 -4.36
C ARG A 115 2.58 20.10 -4.37
N ASN A 116 1.29 20.37 -4.41
CA ASN A 116 0.77 21.74 -4.64
C ASN A 116 0.55 22.52 -3.35
N SER A 117 0.13 21.86 -2.25
CA SER A 117 -0.30 22.58 -1.05
C SER A 117 0.84 23.01 -0.12
N ARG A 118 1.96 22.34 -0.08
CA ARG A 118 3.18 22.71 0.67
C ARG A 118 4.36 21.93 0.10
N PRO A 119 4.94 22.38 -1.02
CA PRO A 119 5.90 21.60 -1.81
C PRO A 119 7.26 21.34 -1.14
N THR A 120 7.52 21.93 0.02
CA THR A 120 8.77 21.74 0.77
C THR A 120 8.62 20.88 2.02
N VAL A 121 7.42 20.35 2.28
CA VAL A 121 7.11 19.60 3.50
C VAL A 121 6.70 18.17 3.15
N ARG A 122 7.13 17.19 3.95
CA ARG A 122 6.64 15.83 3.86
C ARG A 122 5.14 15.80 4.15
N ARG A 123 4.39 14.98 3.42
CA ARG A 123 2.95 14.82 3.62
C ARG A 123 2.62 13.35 3.83
N PHE A 124 1.65 13.07 4.67
CA PHE A 124 1.17 11.71 4.88
C PHE A 124 -0.35 11.65 4.78
N LEU A 125 -0.85 10.50 4.34
CA LEU A 125 -2.28 10.20 4.33
C LEU A 125 -2.57 9.19 5.43
N PRO A 126 -3.38 9.55 6.43
CA PRO A 126 -3.86 8.60 7.43
C PRO A 126 -4.76 7.53 6.79
N ASP A 127 -4.81 6.35 7.41
CA ASP A 127 -5.82 5.33 7.14
C ASP A 127 -7.25 5.83 7.49
N THR A 128 -8.25 5.00 7.29
CA THR A 128 -9.64 5.37 7.58
C THR A 128 -9.90 5.66 9.06
N PRO A 129 -9.35 4.91 10.04
CA PRO A 129 -9.45 5.28 11.46
C PRO A 129 -8.69 6.54 11.84
N GLY A 130 -7.70 6.96 11.03
CA GLY A 130 -6.85 8.12 11.32
C GLY A 130 -5.69 7.83 12.27
N GLU A 131 -5.42 6.58 12.60
CA GLU A 131 -4.37 6.14 13.53
C GLU A 131 -3.11 5.69 12.79
N GLY A 132 -3.28 4.98 11.67
CA GLY A 132 -2.23 4.50 10.79
C GLY A 132 -1.90 5.49 9.67
N THR A 133 -1.02 5.06 8.78
CA THR A 133 -0.61 5.82 7.59
C THR A 133 -0.56 4.88 6.40
N VAL A 134 -1.20 5.25 5.31
CA VAL A 134 -1.19 4.49 4.06
C VAL A 134 -0.16 5.04 3.07
N LEU A 135 -0.04 6.35 2.97
CA LEU A 135 0.85 7.04 2.04
C LEU A 135 1.72 8.07 2.79
N LEU A 136 3.01 8.09 2.48
CA LEU A 136 3.95 9.11 2.92
C LEU A 136 4.70 9.66 1.72
N THR A 137 4.82 10.99 1.61
CA THR A 137 5.53 11.65 0.52
C THR A 137 6.62 12.57 1.05
N ALA A 138 7.71 12.69 0.29
CA ALA A 138 8.78 13.63 0.56
C ALA A 138 9.16 14.42 -0.70
N PRO A 139 9.35 15.74 -0.58
CA PRO A 139 9.82 16.58 -1.69
C PRO A 139 11.30 16.33 -1.99
N PRO A 140 11.80 16.78 -3.15
CA PRO A 140 13.22 16.72 -3.49
C PRO A 140 14.11 17.28 -2.39
N GLY A 141 15.21 16.59 -2.13
CA GLY A 141 16.20 17.01 -1.11
C GLY A 141 15.81 16.68 0.34
N LYS A 142 14.60 16.14 0.59
CA LYS A 142 14.22 15.67 1.93
C LYS A 142 14.15 14.14 1.99
N PRO A 143 14.68 13.52 3.05
CA PRO A 143 14.51 12.08 3.25
C PRO A 143 13.02 11.74 3.49
N LEU A 144 12.61 10.55 3.08
CA LEU A 144 11.23 10.07 3.30
C LEU A 144 10.89 9.99 4.79
N ASP A 145 11.85 9.56 5.63
CA ASP A 145 11.72 9.41 7.10
C ASP A 145 10.44 8.66 7.52
N PRO A 146 10.28 7.40 7.07
CA PRO A 146 9.08 6.63 7.35
C PRO A 146 9.01 6.19 8.81
N ARG A 147 7.81 6.27 9.39
CA ARG A 147 7.46 5.91 10.75
C ARG A 147 6.17 5.09 10.79
N PHE A 148 6.02 4.17 9.84
CA PHE A 148 4.88 3.28 9.76
C PHE A 148 4.85 2.30 10.95
N GLY A 149 3.65 1.90 11.34
CA GLY A 149 3.36 1.04 12.47
C GLY A 149 2.18 1.56 13.27
N VAL A 150 1.95 0.98 14.44
CA VAL A 150 0.87 1.41 15.34
C VAL A 150 1.06 2.89 15.72
N GLY A 151 0.01 3.70 15.58
CA GLY A 151 0.05 5.13 15.86
C GLY A 151 0.91 5.95 14.87
N SER A 152 1.12 5.43 13.66
CA SER A 152 2.01 6.06 12.68
C SER A 152 1.55 7.44 12.22
N ALA A 153 0.27 7.75 12.25
CA ALA A 153 -0.23 9.10 11.94
C ALA A 153 0.36 10.14 12.92
N LEU A 154 0.30 9.87 14.22
CA LEU A 154 0.90 10.72 15.24
C LEU A 154 2.43 10.77 15.13
N ALA A 155 3.07 9.63 14.84
CA ALA A 155 4.52 9.56 14.67
C ALA A 155 5.01 10.39 13.47
N HIS A 156 4.29 10.35 12.34
CA HIS A 156 4.59 11.18 11.18
C HIS A 156 4.36 12.67 11.47
N ALA A 157 3.24 13.02 12.13
CA ALA A 157 2.98 14.40 12.53
C ALA A 157 4.09 14.95 13.47
N ALA A 158 4.49 14.18 14.47
CA ALA A 158 5.57 14.54 15.39
C ALA A 158 6.93 14.69 14.68
N SER A 159 7.13 14.03 13.53
CA SER A 159 8.33 14.18 12.71
C SER A 159 8.32 15.43 11.81
N GLY A 160 7.27 16.25 11.86
CA GLY A 160 7.09 17.44 11.05
C GLY A 160 6.48 17.17 9.67
N ALA A 161 5.96 15.97 9.41
CA ALA A 161 5.12 15.73 8.24
C ALA A 161 3.70 16.25 8.51
N LEU A 162 3.02 16.76 7.47
CA LEU A 162 1.65 17.27 7.61
C LEU A 162 0.65 16.30 6.99
N PRO A 163 -0.54 16.13 7.58
CA PRO A 163 -1.56 15.29 7.00
C PRO A 163 -2.05 15.86 5.66
N LEU A 164 -2.47 14.97 4.78
CA LEU A 164 -3.18 15.30 3.55
C LEU A 164 -4.68 15.32 3.84
N ASP A 165 -5.30 16.44 3.49
CA ASP A 165 -6.75 16.59 3.52
C ASP A 165 -7.31 16.31 2.13
N GLY A 166 -8.33 15.45 2.04
CA GLY A 166 -9.00 15.09 0.80
C GLY A 166 -9.81 13.81 0.95
N ASP A 167 -10.78 13.65 0.05
CA ASP A 167 -11.66 12.50 0.01
C ASP A 167 -11.11 11.46 -0.95
N TRP A 168 -10.36 10.51 -0.40
CA TRP A 168 -9.74 9.38 -1.12
C TRP A 168 -10.06 8.07 -0.38
N PRO A 169 -11.31 7.63 -0.36
CA PRO A 169 -11.74 6.48 0.44
C PRO A 169 -11.05 5.18 0.04
N SER A 170 -10.81 4.95 -1.26
CA SER A 170 -10.14 3.74 -1.71
C SER A 170 -8.65 3.72 -1.37
N LEU A 171 -8.00 4.89 -1.27
CA LEU A 171 -6.60 5.01 -0.86
C LEU A 171 -6.43 4.89 0.66
N ARG A 172 -7.43 5.31 1.46
CA ARG A 172 -7.36 5.21 2.93
C ARG A 172 -7.71 3.82 3.48
N ARG A 173 -8.30 2.95 2.65
CA ARG A 173 -8.80 1.64 3.08
C ARG A 173 -7.74 0.56 2.87
N ASP A 174 -6.84 0.44 3.83
CA ASP A 174 -6.00 -0.73 3.98
C ASP A 174 -6.78 -1.93 4.55
N VAL A 175 -6.26 -3.11 4.33
CA VAL A 175 -6.92 -4.37 4.72
C VAL A 175 -6.02 -5.13 5.69
N ASP A 176 -6.39 -5.12 6.96
CA ASP A 176 -5.74 -5.87 8.03
C ASP A 176 -6.58 -7.02 8.57
N THR A 177 -7.90 -6.90 8.48
CA THR A 177 -8.88 -7.86 9.02
C THR A 177 -9.91 -8.27 7.96
N ALA A 178 -10.71 -9.29 8.27
CA ALA A 178 -11.85 -9.69 7.44
C ALA A 178 -12.90 -8.57 7.31
N ALA A 179 -13.08 -7.75 8.34
CA ALA A 179 -13.97 -6.59 8.29
C ALA A 179 -13.45 -5.52 7.31
N ASP A 180 -12.15 -5.24 7.33
CA ASP A 180 -11.55 -4.29 6.37
C ASP A 180 -11.68 -4.78 4.93
N LEU A 181 -11.52 -6.11 4.72
CA LEU A 181 -11.71 -6.71 3.40
C LEU A 181 -13.15 -6.54 2.91
N ALA A 182 -14.14 -6.70 3.78
CA ALA A 182 -15.55 -6.48 3.42
C ALA A 182 -15.84 -5.01 3.10
N GLU A 183 -15.22 -4.05 3.81
CA GLU A 183 -15.34 -2.63 3.48
C GLU A 183 -14.62 -2.28 2.16
N ALA A 184 -13.44 -2.86 1.91
CA ALA A 184 -12.73 -2.69 0.65
C ALA A 184 -13.52 -3.28 -0.53
N ASP A 185 -14.24 -4.40 -0.34
CA ASP A 185 -15.12 -4.99 -1.36
C ASP A 185 -16.26 -4.03 -1.77
N ARG A 186 -16.82 -3.27 -0.82
CA ARG A 186 -17.83 -2.24 -1.12
C ARG A 186 -17.29 -1.07 -1.93
N LEU A 187 -16.01 -0.75 -1.76
CA LEU A 187 -15.33 0.27 -2.55
C LEU A 187 -14.97 -0.20 -3.97
N GLY A 188 -14.96 -1.52 -4.18
CA GLY A 188 -14.59 -2.17 -5.44
C GLY A 188 -13.14 -2.63 -5.44
N LEU A 189 -12.95 -3.92 -5.14
CA LEU A 189 -11.64 -4.57 -5.13
C LEU A 189 -11.01 -4.64 -6.52
N GLY A 190 -9.70 -4.69 -6.56
CA GLY A 190 -8.97 -5.07 -7.76
C GLY A 190 -9.25 -6.53 -8.17
N PRO A 191 -8.96 -6.89 -9.41
CA PRO A 191 -9.45 -8.13 -10.01
C PRO A 191 -8.95 -9.41 -9.33
N ARG A 192 -7.74 -9.41 -8.78
CA ARG A 192 -7.19 -10.60 -8.12
C ARG A 192 -7.85 -10.85 -6.77
N THR A 193 -8.00 -9.80 -5.96
CA THR A 193 -8.67 -9.88 -4.67
C THR A 193 -10.16 -10.18 -4.84
N ALA A 194 -10.82 -9.52 -5.81
CA ALA A 194 -12.22 -9.78 -6.13
C ALA A 194 -12.48 -11.24 -6.51
N ALA A 195 -11.60 -11.85 -7.33
CA ALA A 195 -11.71 -13.25 -7.71
C ALA A 195 -11.62 -14.19 -6.49
N LEU A 196 -10.69 -13.93 -5.55
CA LEU A 196 -10.57 -14.74 -4.34
C LEU A 196 -11.77 -14.57 -3.40
N VAL A 197 -12.28 -13.35 -3.25
CA VAL A 197 -13.50 -13.08 -2.45
C VAL A 197 -14.70 -13.81 -3.07
N ALA A 198 -14.85 -13.79 -4.38
CA ALA A 198 -15.92 -14.51 -5.07
C ALA A 198 -15.82 -16.03 -4.87
N ALA A 199 -14.62 -16.60 -4.96
CA ALA A 199 -14.36 -18.02 -4.75
C ALA A 199 -14.60 -18.47 -3.29
N GLY A 200 -14.30 -17.60 -2.31
CA GLY A 200 -14.50 -17.89 -0.89
C GLY A 200 -15.93 -17.68 -0.37
N ARG A 201 -16.83 -17.13 -1.20
CA ARG A 201 -18.25 -17.02 -0.82
C ARG A 201 -18.92 -18.39 -0.94
N PRO A 202 -19.64 -18.85 0.09
CA PRO A 202 -20.45 -20.07 -0.05
C PRO A 202 -21.44 -19.89 -1.20
N ALA A 203 -21.59 -20.94 -2.03
CA ALA A 203 -22.60 -20.95 -3.08
C ALA A 203 -23.95 -20.54 -2.47
N ARG A 204 -24.57 -19.49 -3.02
CA ARG A 204 -25.94 -19.16 -2.63
C ARG A 204 -26.80 -20.39 -2.92
N SER A 205 -27.28 -21.07 -1.87
CA SER A 205 -28.30 -22.09 -2.04
C SER A 205 -29.50 -21.40 -2.72
N ALA A 206 -29.75 -21.80 -3.97
CA ALA A 206 -30.96 -21.43 -4.68
C ALA A 206 -32.13 -22.02 -3.86
N GLY A 207 -32.84 -21.18 -3.12
CA GLY A 207 -34.10 -21.50 -2.51
C GLY A 207 -35.24 -21.23 -3.49
#